data_3679a663a789b04ad92f594ff4c8b3c1
#
_entry.id   3679a663a789b04ad92f594ff4c8b3c1
#
_cell.length_a   1.000
_cell.length_b   1.000
_cell.length_c   1.000
_cell.angle_alpha   90.00
_cell.angle_beta   90.00
_cell.angle_gamma   90.00
#
_symmetry.space_group_name_H-M   'P 1'
#
loop_
_entity.id
_entity.type
_entity.pdbx_description
1 polymer ?
#
loop_
_entity_poly.entity_id
_entity_poly.type
_entity_poly.pdbx_seq_one_letter_code
_entity_poly.pdbx_strand_id
1 'polypeptide(L)'
;MITPFFRSPDRAFTLLRGDCVELLKQFEFKFDMIFADPPYFLSNGGISMQSGKVVCVDKGEWDKGGTPESIDAFNRTWLAACRDKLKKDGTIWVSGTYHNIFSVASRLTELGFKILNVVTWAKTNPPPNISCRYFTHSAEYIVWARKSAKVPHYYNYELMKRINDGKQMGDVWRLPAIAPWEKSCGKHPCQKPLAVLSRIILASTRPGAWVLDPFAGSSTTGIAANLLGRRFLGIDKEEEYLYLSQNRRQEIENIKTFAKYRGKIKDIAFAEQTDVAHPGEDESWGYELPF
;
A
#
# COMPACT_ATOMS: atom_id res chain seq x y z
N MET A 1 -26.89 1.90 4.40
CA MET A 1 -25.83 2.45 5.27
C MET A 1 -24.73 1.40 5.34
N ILE A 2 -23.46 1.76 5.09
CA ILE A 2 -22.34 0.81 5.15
C ILE A 2 -22.03 0.55 6.63
N THR A 3 -21.95 -0.72 7.01
CA THR A 3 -21.49 -1.11 8.34
C THR A 3 -20.03 -1.53 8.26
N PRO A 4 -19.12 -0.86 8.97
CA PRO A 4 -17.73 -1.29 9.01
C PRO A 4 -17.59 -2.68 9.62
N PHE A 5 -16.69 -3.51 9.06
CA PHE A 5 -16.25 -4.75 9.67
C PHE A 5 -15.51 -4.47 10.99
N PHE A 6 -14.65 -3.46 10.97
CA PHE A 6 -13.91 -3.00 12.14
C PHE A 6 -13.68 -1.49 12.07
N ARG A 7 -13.71 -0.83 13.22
CA ARG A 7 -13.27 0.57 13.38
C ARG A 7 -12.51 0.69 14.70
N SER A 8 -11.31 1.25 14.65
CA SER A 8 -10.51 1.51 15.85
C SER A 8 -11.17 2.57 16.75
N PRO A 9 -10.92 2.54 18.09
CA PRO A 9 -11.51 3.50 19.03
C PRO A 9 -11.21 4.95 18.70
N ASP A 10 -10.00 5.24 18.18
CA ASP A 10 -9.55 6.55 17.73
C ASP A 10 -10.08 6.95 16.35
N ARG A 11 -10.90 6.11 15.71
CA ARG A 11 -11.47 6.29 14.37
C ARG A 11 -10.44 6.51 13.26
N ALA A 12 -9.16 6.24 13.52
CA ALA A 12 -8.08 6.41 12.55
C ALA A 12 -7.90 5.21 11.62
N PHE A 13 -8.59 4.09 11.89
CA PHE A 13 -8.48 2.86 11.11
C PHE A 13 -9.86 2.22 10.94
N THR A 14 -10.28 2.04 9.70
CA THR A 14 -11.57 1.43 9.37
C THR A 14 -11.37 0.33 8.34
N LEU A 15 -12.06 -0.80 8.52
CA LEU A 15 -12.10 -1.91 7.56
C LEU A 15 -13.53 -2.12 7.07
N LEU A 16 -13.67 -2.33 5.77
CA LEU A 16 -14.91 -2.76 5.13
C LEU A 16 -14.71 -4.13 4.50
N ARG A 17 -15.72 -5.00 4.62
CA ARG A 17 -15.74 -6.30 3.96
C ARG A 17 -16.54 -6.22 2.67
N GLY A 18 -15.95 -6.61 1.54
CA GLY A 18 -16.66 -6.73 0.26
C GLY A 18 -15.81 -6.40 -0.96
N ASP A 19 -16.48 -6.30 -2.09
CA ASP A 19 -15.87 -5.88 -3.34
C ASP A 19 -15.58 -4.38 -3.32
N CYS A 20 -14.33 -4.01 -3.62
CA CYS A 20 -13.91 -2.61 -3.54
C CYS A 20 -14.66 -1.72 -4.54
N VAL A 21 -14.96 -2.20 -5.74
CA VAL A 21 -15.69 -1.43 -6.76
C VAL A 21 -17.11 -1.13 -6.30
N GLU A 22 -17.77 -2.14 -5.74
CA GLU A 22 -19.15 -1.99 -5.25
C GLU A 22 -19.22 -1.10 -4.00
N LEU A 23 -18.29 -1.27 -3.06
CA LEU A 23 -18.27 -0.45 -1.85
C LEU A 23 -17.89 1.00 -2.14
N LEU A 24 -16.92 1.25 -3.02
CA LEU A 24 -16.51 2.61 -3.37
C LEU A 24 -17.64 3.43 -4.01
N LYS A 25 -18.59 2.81 -4.71
CA LYS A 25 -19.77 3.50 -5.28
C LYS A 25 -20.74 4.01 -4.21
N GLN A 26 -20.74 3.45 -3.01
CA GLN A 26 -21.76 3.70 -1.98
C GLN A 26 -21.51 4.95 -1.13
N PHE A 27 -20.40 5.65 -1.30
CA PHE A 27 -20.08 6.88 -0.55
C PHE A 27 -19.32 7.90 -1.38
N GLU A 28 -19.40 9.18 -1.01
CA GLU A 28 -18.80 10.31 -1.76
C GLU A 28 -17.47 10.82 -1.19
N PHE A 29 -16.99 10.21 -0.09
CA PHE A 29 -15.74 10.60 0.55
C PHE A 29 -14.55 10.49 -0.41
N LYS A 30 -13.59 11.44 -0.32
CA LYS A 30 -12.39 11.50 -1.16
C LYS A 30 -11.13 11.37 -0.32
N PHE A 31 -10.15 10.63 -0.84
CA PHE A 31 -8.89 10.33 -0.19
C PHE A 31 -7.75 11.17 -0.75
N ASP A 32 -6.76 11.45 0.10
CA ASP A 32 -5.54 12.14 -0.27
C ASP A 32 -4.61 11.21 -1.07
N MET A 33 -4.55 9.95 -0.67
CA MET A 33 -3.71 8.93 -1.30
C MET A 33 -4.44 7.58 -1.34
N ILE A 34 -4.22 6.85 -2.42
CA ILE A 34 -4.58 5.44 -2.53
C ILE A 34 -3.31 4.64 -2.72
N PHE A 35 -3.13 3.58 -1.93
CA PHE A 35 -2.18 2.51 -2.23
C PHE A 35 -2.98 1.27 -2.61
N ALA A 36 -2.58 0.57 -3.65
CA ALA A 36 -3.22 -0.66 -4.09
C ALA A 36 -2.19 -1.75 -4.38
N ASP A 37 -2.43 -2.94 -3.85
CA ASP A 37 -1.69 -4.17 -4.14
C ASP A 37 -2.65 -5.20 -4.75
N PRO A 38 -3.11 -4.98 -6.01
CA PRO A 38 -4.13 -5.82 -6.63
C PRO A 38 -3.61 -7.26 -6.86
N PRO A 39 -4.49 -8.23 -7.16
CA PRO A 39 -4.08 -9.57 -7.58
C PRO A 39 -3.06 -9.54 -8.72
N TYR A 40 -2.03 -10.39 -8.63
CA TYR A 40 -0.98 -10.50 -9.65
C TYR A 40 -1.26 -11.60 -10.67
N PHE A 41 -2.31 -12.40 -10.43
CA PHE A 41 -2.73 -13.51 -11.29
C PHE A 41 -1.63 -14.58 -11.47
N LEU A 42 -0.92 -14.90 -10.39
CA LEU A 42 0.23 -15.82 -10.37
C LEU A 42 -0.14 -17.24 -9.94
N SER A 43 -1.35 -17.48 -9.44
CA SER A 43 -1.81 -18.79 -8.94
C SER A 43 -2.19 -19.74 -10.06
N ASN A 44 -1.20 -20.04 -10.95
CA ASN A 44 -1.36 -20.92 -12.12
C ASN A 44 -0.56 -22.22 -11.98
N GLY A 45 -0.34 -22.73 -10.75
CA GLY A 45 0.41 -23.96 -10.51
C GLY A 45 1.93 -23.83 -10.62
N GLY A 46 2.47 -22.60 -10.60
CA GLY A 46 3.91 -22.36 -10.54
C GLY A 46 4.55 -22.83 -9.24
N ILE A 47 5.88 -23.04 -9.23
CA ILE A 47 6.65 -23.42 -8.04
C ILE A 47 7.59 -22.29 -7.62
N SER A 48 7.79 -22.14 -6.32
CA SER A 48 8.72 -21.18 -5.72
C SER A 48 9.49 -21.82 -4.57
N MET A 49 10.52 -21.11 -4.06
CA MET A 49 11.25 -21.52 -2.86
C MET A 49 10.82 -20.70 -1.66
N GLN A 50 10.49 -21.39 -0.57
CA GLN A 50 10.23 -20.74 0.73
C GLN A 50 11.01 -21.46 1.82
N SER A 51 11.91 -20.76 2.49
CA SER A 51 12.74 -21.32 3.57
C SER A 51 13.49 -22.61 3.16
N GLY A 52 14.03 -22.65 1.92
CA GLY A 52 14.75 -23.82 1.39
C GLY A 52 13.88 -24.97 0.89
N LYS A 53 12.55 -24.84 0.91
CA LYS A 53 11.61 -25.86 0.41
C LYS A 53 10.92 -25.38 -0.86
N VAL A 54 10.72 -26.30 -1.80
CA VAL A 54 9.88 -26.04 -2.98
C VAL A 54 8.42 -26.00 -2.54
N VAL A 55 7.71 -24.92 -2.87
CA VAL A 55 6.30 -24.74 -2.58
C VAL A 55 5.54 -24.39 -3.85
N CYS A 56 4.29 -24.84 -3.95
CA CYS A 56 3.38 -24.41 -5.01
C CYS A 56 3.01 -22.94 -4.79
N VAL A 57 2.95 -22.16 -5.87
CA VAL A 57 2.46 -20.78 -5.84
C VAL A 57 0.94 -20.83 -5.97
N ASP A 58 0.26 -21.03 -4.85
CA ASP A 58 -1.18 -20.87 -4.72
C ASP A 58 -1.45 -19.84 -3.63
N LYS A 59 -1.99 -18.71 -4.01
CA LYS A 59 -2.32 -17.59 -3.11
C LYS A 59 -3.80 -17.51 -2.81
N GLY A 60 -4.60 -18.39 -3.42
CA GLY A 60 -6.05 -18.43 -3.30
C GLY A 60 -6.79 -18.14 -4.60
N GLU A 61 -8.09 -18.35 -4.58
CA GLU A 61 -8.99 -18.18 -5.74
C GLU A 61 -8.93 -16.76 -6.33
N TRP A 62 -8.70 -15.75 -5.50
CA TRP A 62 -8.60 -14.34 -5.89
C TRP A 62 -7.39 -14.01 -6.77
N ASP A 63 -6.34 -14.85 -6.79
CA ASP A 63 -5.13 -14.67 -7.58
C ASP A 63 -5.04 -15.65 -8.76
N LYS A 64 -6.10 -16.39 -9.06
CA LYS A 64 -6.16 -17.28 -10.22
C LYS A 64 -6.11 -16.49 -11.52
N GLY A 65 -5.32 -16.98 -12.46
CA GLY A 65 -5.09 -16.32 -13.74
C GLY A 65 -6.37 -16.20 -14.58
N GLY A 66 -6.43 -15.11 -15.34
CA GLY A 66 -7.41 -14.86 -16.39
C GLY A 66 -6.73 -14.71 -17.76
N THR A 67 -7.52 -14.44 -18.81
CA THR A 67 -6.96 -14.00 -20.07
C THR A 67 -6.38 -12.58 -19.93
N PRO A 68 -5.43 -12.15 -20.77
CA PRO A 68 -4.91 -10.79 -20.77
C PRO A 68 -6.05 -9.73 -20.83
N GLU A 69 -7.09 -9.99 -21.59
CA GLU A 69 -8.24 -9.11 -21.74
C GLU A 69 -9.07 -9.00 -20.45
N SER A 70 -9.26 -10.11 -19.73
CA SER A 70 -10.00 -10.11 -18.44
C SER A 70 -9.20 -9.39 -17.35
N ILE A 71 -7.88 -9.57 -17.30
CA ILE A 71 -6.98 -8.86 -16.39
C ILE A 71 -7.01 -7.36 -16.66
N ASP A 72 -6.99 -6.99 -17.95
CA ASP A 72 -7.02 -5.60 -18.37
C ASP A 72 -8.36 -4.92 -18.03
N ALA A 73 -9.48 -5.60 -18.26
CA ALA A 73 -10.82 -5.13 -17.89
C ALA A 73 -10.96 -4.98 -16.36
N PHE A 74 -10.44 -5.93 -15.59
CA PHE A 74 -10.40 -5.84 -14.13
C PHE A 74 -9.61 -4.60 -13.68
N ASN A 75 -8.39 -4.41 -14.20
CA ASN A 75 -7.54 -3.27 -13.86
C ASN A 75 -8.23 -1.95 -14.20
N ARG A 76 -8.86 -1.84 -15.37
CA ARG A 76 -9.61 -0.65 -15.77
C ARG A 76 -10.74 -0.32 -14.79
N THR A 77 -11.49 -1.34 -14.35
CA THR A 77 -12.68 -1.17 -13.51
C THR A 77 -12.34 -0.63 -12.14
N TRP A 78 -11.42 -1.28 -11.41
CA TRP A 78 -11.07 -0.83 -10.07
C TRP A 78 -10.26 0.48 -10.06
N LEU A 79 -9.40 0.71 -11.08
CA LEU A 79 -8.68 1.97 -11.21
C LEU A 79 -9.63 3.15 -11.47
N ALA A 80 -10.69 2.96 -12.26
CA ALA A 80 -11.71 3.98 -12.46
C ALA A 80 -12.44 4.31 -11.15
N ALA A 81 -12.85 3.31 -10.39
CA ALA A 81 -13.47 3.51 -9.08
C ALA A 81 -12.53 4.25 -8.10
N CYS A 82 -11.25 3.88 -8.06
CA CYS A 82 -10.23 4.57 -7.26
C CYS A 82 -10.05 6.03 -7.70
N ARG A 83 -10.02 6.29 -9.02
CA ARG A 83 -9.88 7.64 -9.55
C ARG A 83 -11.00 8.56 -9.07
N ASP A 84 -12.23 8.05 -9.02
CA ASP A 84 -13.38 8.81 -8.54
C ASP A 84 -13.27 9.13 -7.06
N LYS A 85 -12.60 8.30 -6.27
CA LYS A 85 -12.41 8.50 -4.82
C LYS A 85 -11.14 9.29 -4.45
N LEU A 86 -10.31 9.68 -5.39
CA LEU A 86 -9.20 10.60 -5.11
C LEU A 86 -9.64 12.06 -5.09
N LYS A 87 -9.05 12.86 -4.20
CA LYS A 87 -9.08 14.33 -4.26
C LYS A 87 -8.46 14.82 -5.57
N LYS A 88 -8.66 16.09 -5.92
CA LYS A 88 -8.12 16.67 -7.18
C LYS A 88 -6.60 16.63 -7.24
N ASP A 89 -5.94 16.84 -6.10
CA ASP A 89 -4.49 16.78 -5.89
C ASP A 89 -4.00 15.41 -5.39
N GLY A 90 -4.90 14.45 -5.25
CA GLY A 90 -4.62 13.12 -4.73
C GLY A 90 -3.74 12.29 -5.67
N THR A 91 -3.04 11.31 -5.08
CA THR A 91 -2.15 10.39 -5.79
C THR A 91 -2.52 8.93 -5.55
N ILE A 92 -2.16 8.08 -6.51
CA ILE A 92 -2.29 6.63 -6.39
C ILE A 92 -0.93 5.96 -6.56
N TRP A 93 -0.69 4.95 -5.75
CA TRP A 93 0.45 4.07 -5.84
C TRP A 93 -0.05 2.64 -6.05
N VAL A 94 0.42 1.99 -7.09
CA VAL A 94 0.00 0.62 -7.42
C VAL A 94 1.22 -0.27 -7.48
N SER A 95 1.28 -1.29 -6.62
CA SER A 95 2.34 -2.28 -6.68
C SER A 95 2.00 -3.40 -7.65
N GLY A 96 3.04 -4.03 -8.19
CA GLY A 96 2.89 -5.16 -9.10
C GLY A 96 4.20 -5.80 -9.49
N THR A 97 4.06 -6.96 -10.11
CA THR A 97 5.16 -7.61 -10.82
C THR A 97 5.01 -7.38 -12.33
N TYR A 98 5.96 -7.86 -13.10
CA TYR A 98 5.90 -7.76 -14.57
C TYR A 98 4.64 -8.40 -15.20
N HIS A 99 3.92 -9.26 -14.46
CA HIS A 99 2.72 -9.92 -14.96
C HIS A 99 1.51 -8.97 -15.10
N ASN A 100 1.40 -7.94 -14.25
CA ASN A 100 0.24 -7.04 -14.25
C ASN A 100 0.59 -5.54 -14.36
N ILE A 101 1.83 -5.14 -14.02
CA ILE A 101 2.18 -3.72 -13.90
C ILE A 101 2.07 -2.95 -15.21
N PHE A 102 2.28 -3.60 -16.35
CA PHE A 102 2.17 -2.96 -17.67
C PHE A 102 0.71 -2.66 -18.02
N SER A 103 -0.23 -3.58 -17.73
CA SER A 103 -1.66 -3.33 -17.87
C SER A 103 -2.09 -2.18 -16.94
N VAL A 104 -1.67 -2.19 -15.68
CA VAL A 104 -1.95 -1.13 -14.70
C VAL A 104 -1.49 0.23 -15.24
N ALA A 105 -0.24 0.35 -15.69
CA ALA A 105 0.30 1.61 -16.21
C ALA A 105 -0.46 2.10 -17.45
N SER A 106 -0.81 1.20 -18.36
CA SER A 106 -1.62 1.51 -19.55
C SER A 106 -3.01 2.03 -19.15
N ARG A 107 -3.69 1.35 -18.22
CA ARG A 107 -5.04 1.76 -17.78
C ARG A 107 -5.01 3.07 -16.98
N LEU A 108 -4.01 3.31 -16.16
CA LEU A 108 -3.82 4.60 -15.49
C LEU A 108 -3.75 5.75 -16.52
N THR A 109 -2.97 5.57 -17.59
CA THR A 109 -2.82 6.58 -18.65
C THR A 109 -4.14 6.80 -19.40
N GLU A 110 -4.84 5.74 -19.78
CA GLU A 110 -6.17 5.81 -20.43
C GLU A 110 -7.19 6.53 -19.56
N LEU A 111 -7.20 6.27 -18.26
CA LEU A 111 -8.09 6.93 -17.30
C LEU A 111 -7.70 8.39 -17.01
N GLY A 112 -6.67 8.93 -17.65
CA GLY A 112 -6.25 10.33 -17.53
C GLY A 112 -5.45 10.64 -16.26
N PHE A 113 -4.85 9.64 -15.62
CA PHE A 113 -3.82 9.90 -14.62
C PHE A 113 -2.52 10.37 -15.29
N LYS A 114 -1.74 11.16 -14.57
CA LYS A 114 -0.36 11.44 -14.94
C LYS A 114 0.57 10.56 -14.13
N ILE A 115 1.24 9.60 -14.77
CA ILE A 115 2.31 8.82 -14.15
C ILE A 115 3.47 9.77 -13.80
N LEU A 116 3.97 9.66 -12.57
CA LEU A 116 5.09 10.44 -12.03
C LEU A 116 6.37 9.63 -12.05
N ASN A 117 6.33 8.41 -11.50
CA ASN A 117 7.44 7.46 -11.48
C ASN A 117 6.95 6.02 -11.61
N VAL A 118 7.84 5.17 -12.10
CA VAL A 118 7.77 3.72 -11.91
C VAL A 118 8.93 3.34 -11.01
N VAL A 119 8.63 3.18 -9.72
CA VAL A 119 9.64 2.83 -8.72
C VAL A 119 9.98 1.36 -8.83
N THR A 120 11.26 1.05 -8.88
CA THR A 120 11.79 -0.31 -8.78
C THR A 120 12.15 -0.60 -7.33
N TRP A 121 11.34 -1.41 -6.64
CA TRP A 121 11.72 -1.94 -5.34
C TRP A 121 12.64 -3.13 -5.53
N ALA A 122 13.96 -2.91 -5.43
CA ALA A 122 14.99 -3.92 -5.49
C ALA A 122 15.13 -4.60 -4.12
N LYS A 123 14.69 -5.85 -4.02
CA LYS A 123 14.77 -6.66 -2.80
C LYS A 123 16.22 -7.01 -2.49
N THR A 124 16.66 -6.73 -1.27
CA THR A 124 18.03 -7.06 -0.84
C THR A 124 18.23 -8.55 -0.55
N ASN A 125 17.12 -9.29 -0.39
CA ASN A 125 17.09 -10.72 -0.07
C ASN A 125 16.04 -11.48 -0.93
N PRO A 126 16.17 -11.46 -2.28
CA PRO A 126 15.22 -12.13 -3.15
C PRO A 126 15.35 -13.67 -3.03
N PRO A 127 14.26 -14.43 -3.26
CA PRO A 127 14.35 -15.88 -3.35
C PRO A 127 15.17 -16.28 -4.57
N PRO A 128 15.93 -17.41 -4.50
CA PRO A 128 16.72 -17.90 -5.63
C PRO A 128 15.84 -18.36 -6.80
N ASN A 129 16.38 -18.28 -8.02
CA ASN A 129 15.76 -18.86 -9.19
C ASN A 129 16.11 -20.37 -9.27
N ILE A 130 15.12 -21.23 -9.10
CA ILE A 130 15.29 -22.69 -9.09
C ILE A 130 15.65 -23.23 -10.48
N SER A 131 15.09 -22.64 -11.53
CA SER A 131 15.28 -23.14 -12.90
C SER A 131 16.67 -22.85 -13.46
N CYS A 132 17.37 -21.86 -12.94
CA CYS A 132 18.68 -21.38 -13.42
C CYS A 132 18.71 -21.05 -14.95
N ARG A 133 17.54 -20.71 -15.53
CA ARG A 133 17.41 -20.43 -16.98
C ARG A 133 17.16 -18.95 -17.31
N TYR A 134 16.98 -18.11 -16.30
CA TYR A 134 16.78 -16.67 -16.41
C TYR A 134 17.26 -15.97 -15.14
N PHE A 135 17.32 -14.66 -15.15
CA PHE A 135 17.75 -13.88 -13.99
C PHE A 135 16.78 -14.05 -12.82
N THR A 136 17.29 -14.03 -11.60
CA THR A 136 16.47 -14.04 -10.38
C THR A 136 15.54 -12.83 -10.34
N HIS A 137 14.26 -13.05 -10.12
CA HIS A 137 13.29 -11.97 -9.93
C HIS A 137 13.53 -11.27 -8.58
N SER A 138 14.34 -10.23 -8.62
CA SER A 138 14.76 -9.47 -7.43
C SER A 138 14.05 -8.14 -7.25
N ALA A 139 13.11 -7.80 -8.14
CA ALA A 139 12.39 -6.54 -8.10
C ALA A 139 10.87 -6.73 -8.15
N GLU A 140 10.17 -5.81 -7.51
CA GLU A 140 8.77 -5.47 -7.75
C GLU A 140 8.69 -4.02 -8.20
N TYR A 141 7.62 -3.67 -8.89
CA TYR A 141 7.42 -2.34 -9.44
C TYR A 141 6.27 -1.64 -8.73
N ILE A 142 6.39 -0.33 -8.55
CA ILE A 142 5.34 0.48 -7.95
C ILE A 142 5.12 1.70 -8.83
N VAL A 143 3.98 1.76 -9.51
CA VAL A 143 3.61 2.92 -10.32
C VAL A 143 3.05 4.00 -9.42
N TRP A 144 3.64 5.18 -9.45
CA TRP A 144 3.13 6.38 -8.81
C TRP A 144 2.49 7.31 -9.83
N ALA A 145 1.24 7.66 -9.61
CA ALA A 145 0.52 8.56 -10.51
C ALA A 145 -0.32 9.57 -9.73
N ARG A 146 -0.53 10.75 -10.32
CA ARG A 146 -1.45 11.77 -9.79
C ARG A 146 -2.74 11.82 -10.60
N LYS A 147 -3.86 12.16 -9.94
CA LYS A 147 -5.18 12.21 -10.56
C LYS A 147 -5.27 13.20 -11.73
N SER A 148 -4.65 14.36 -11.61
CA SER A 148 -4.75 15.44 -12.57
C SER A 148 -3.38 15.88 -13.07
N ALA A 149 -3.22 16.02 -14.38
CA ALA A 149 -2.01 16.60 -14.95
C ALA A 149 -1.87 18.11 -14.67
N LYS A 150 -2.99 18.78 -14.33
CA LYS A 150 -3.06 20.25 -14.14
C LYS A 150 -2.92 20.68 -12.68
N VAL A 151 -3.28 19.80 -11.73
CA VAL A 151 -3.26 20.13 -10.30
C VAL A 151 -2.00 19.55 -9.65
N PRO A 152 -1.15 20.35 -9.01
CA PRO A 152 0.01 19.86 -8.29
C PRO A 152 -0.42 18.91 -7.18
N HIS A 153 0.33 17.83 -6.99
CA HIS A 153 0.19 16.90 -5.88
C HIS A 153 1.16 17.27 -4.77
N TYR A 154 0.91 16.76 -3.56
CA TYR A 154 1.86 16.88 -2.47
C TYR A 154 3.03 15.89 -2.65
N TYR A 155 4.25 16.38 -2.49
CA TYR A 155 5.47 15.58 -2.39
C TYR A 155 6.39 16.18 -1.34
N ASN A 156 6.80 15.38 -0.36
CA ASN A 156 7.70 15.81 0.72
C ASN A 156 9.16 15.71 0.26
N TYR A 157 9.53 16.58 -0.67
CA TYR A 157 10.85 16.59 -1.31
C TYR A 157 12.00 16.70 -0.29
N GLU A 158 11.88 17.62 0.66
CA GLU A 158 12.95 17.88 1.64
C GLU A 158 13.16 16.69 2.58
N LEU A 159 12.09 16.02 3.03
CA LEU A 159 12.23 14.82 3.83
C LEU A 159 12.86 13.68 3.03
N MET A 160 12.39 13.46 1.79
CA MET A 160 12.94 12.41 0.92
C MET A 160 14.43 12.63 0.62
N LYS A 161 14.83 13.88 0.39
CA LYS A 161 16.24 14.27 0.22
C LYS A 161 17.05 13.99 1.48
N ARG A 162 16.54 14.37 2.66
CA ARG A 162 17.21 14.11 3.93
C ARG A 162 17.37 12.61 4.22
N ILE A 163 16.33 11.80 4.00
CA ILE A 163 16.38 10.33 4.13
C ILE A 163 17.45 9.72 3.20
N ASN A 164 17.73 10.37 2.07
CA ASN A 164 18.71 9.94 1.07
C ASN A 164 20.05 10.72 1.19
N ASP A 165 20.51 10.93 2.38
CA ASP A 165 21.81 11.55 2.69
C ASP A 165 22.02 12.93 2.02
N GLY A 166 20.97 13.74 1.97
CA GLY A 166 20.99 15.08 1.38
C GLY A 166 20.93 15.11 -0.15
N LYS A 167 20.81 13.98 -0.82
CA LYS A 167 20.68 13.87 -2.27
C LYS A 167 19.22 13.60 -2.68
N GLN A 168 18.84 14.00 -3.89
CA GLN A 168 17.53 13.63 -4.43
C GLN A 168 17.34 12.12 -4.39
N MET A 169 16.18 11.67 -3.88
CA MET A 169 15.87 10.25 -3.85
C MET A 169 15.47 9.78 -5.25
N GLY A 170 16.15 8.74 -5.75
CA GLY A 170 15.84 8.09 -7.01
C GLY A 170 14.68 7.10 -6.90
N ASP A 171 14.29 6.55 -8.03
CA ASP A 171 13.19 5.59 -8.17
C ASP A 171 13.62 4.10 -8.10
N VAL A 172 14.87 3.85 -7.72
CA VAL A 172 15.36 2.50 -7.39
C VAL A 172 15.56 2.41 -5.88
N TRP A 173 14.64 1.69 -5.19
CA TRP A 173 14.66 1.55 -3.75
C TRP A 173 15.23 0.19 -3.34
N ARG A 174 16.35 0.18 -2.66
CA ARG A 174 16.96 -1.03 -2.10
C ARG A 174 16.45 -1.25 -0.68
N LEU A 175 15.37 -2.04 -0.56
CA LEU A 175 14.72 -2.34 0.71
C LEU A 175 14.55 -3.86 0.86
N PRO A 176 14.64 -4.40 2.09
CA PRO A 176 14.43 -5.82 2.31
C PRO A 176 12.97 -6.20 2.05
N ALA A 177 12.75 -7.49 1.78
CA ALA A 177 11.43 -8.10 1.90
C ALA A 177 10.98 -8.08 3.36
N ILE A 178 9.70 -8.44 3.58
CA ILE A 178 9.08 -8.42 4.91
C ILE A 178 9.90 -9.15 5.97
N ALA A 179 10.09 -8.52 7.10
CA ALA A 179 10.81 -9.10 8.24
C ALA A 179 9.90 -10.02 9.10
N PRO A 180 10.46 -11.02 9.79
CA PRO A 180 9.70 -11.92 10.67
C PRO A 180 8.86 -11.19 11.72
N TRP A 181 9.37 -10.12 12.31
CA TRP A 181 8.68 -9.36 13.35
C TRP A 181 7.41 -8.62 12.85
N GLU A 182 7.28 -8.43 11.55
CA GLU A 182 6.08 -7.86 10.92
C GLU A 182 4.93 -8.87 10.77
N LYS A 183 5.17 -10.14 11.12
CA LYS A 183 4.25 -11.26 11.01
C LYS A 183 3.80 -11.81 12.36
N SER A 184 3.91 -11.02 13.42
CA SER A 184 3.56 -11.41 14.81
C SER A 184 2.12 -11.88 14.96
N CYS A 185 1.18 -11.25 14.28
CA CYS A 185 -0.24 -11.57 14.33
C CYS A 185 -0.70 -12.62 13.32
N GLY A 186 0.20 -13.15 12.48
CA GLY A 186 -0.14 -14.11 11.43
C GLY A 186 0.59 -13.82 10.11
N LYS A 187 0.22 -14.58 9.07
CA LYS A 187 0.86 -14.50 7.76
C LYS A 187 -0.17 -14.20 6.66
N HIS A 188 0.15 -13.23 5.82
CA HIS A 188 -0.52 -13.01 4.55
C HIS A 188 0.46 -13.34 3.42
N PRO A 189 0.07 -14.07 2.35
CA PRO A 189 0.99 -14.53 1.29
C PRO A 189 1.76 -13.39 0.62
N CYS A 190 1.09 -12.26 0.42
CA CYS A 190 1.60 -11.10 -0.30
C CYS A 190 1.87 -9.89 0.60
N GLN A 191 2.04 -10.08 1.90
CA GLN A 191 2.25 -8.96 2.83
C GLN A 191 3.44 -8.10 2.42
N LYS A 192 3.20 -6.81 2.20
CA LYS A 192 4.25 -5.82 1.90
C LYS A 192 5.00 -5.41 3.18
N PRO A 193 6.30 -5.07 3.10
CA PRO A 193 7.05 -4.59 4.26
C PRO A 193 6.65 -3.15 4.63
N LEU A 194 6.62 -2.88 5.93
CA LEU A 194 6.33 -1.54 6.47
C LEU A 194 7.31 -0.48 5.94
N ALA A 195 8.56 -0.84 5.69
CA ALA A 195 9.54 0.10 5.16
C ALA A 195 9.14 0.70 3.81
N VAL A 196 8.56 -0.09 2.91
CA VAL A 196 8.08 0.39 1.61
C VAL A 196 6.89 1.32 1.78
N LEU A 197 5.87 0.89 2.56
CA LEU A 197 4.64 1.65 2.76
C LEU A 197 4.89 2.95 3.52
N SER A 198 5.77 2.93 4.53
CA SER A 198 6.13 4.13 5.28
C SER A 198 6.79 5.18 4.38
N ARG A 199 7.70 4.77 3.50
CA ARG A 199 8.32 5.70 2.53
C ARG A 199 7.29 6.32 1.59
N ILE A 200 6.38 5.52 1.03
CA ILE A 200 5.30 5.99 0.17
C ILE A 200 4.44 7.03 0.90
N ILE A 201 4.01 6.73 2.13
CA ILE A 201 3.15 7.60 2.93
C ILE A 201 3.88 8.89 3.31
N LEU A 202 5.13 8.81 3.77
CA LEU A 202 5.95 9.98 4.08
C LEU A 202 6.18 10.88 2.87
N ALA A 203 6.38 10.28 1.69
CA ALA A 203 6.62 11.02 0.45
C ALA A 203 5.38 11.77 -0.03
N SER A 204 4.18 11.18 0.09
CA SER A 204 3.00 11.63 -0.67
C SER A 204 1.82 12.08 0.17
N THR A 205 1.94 12.15 1.50
CA THR A 205 0.85 12.58 2.39
C THR A 205 1.32 13.50 3.52
N ARG A 206 0.44 14.41 3.95
CA ARG A 206 0.62 15.19 5.19
C ARG A 206 0.10 14.40 6.40
N PRO A 207 0.52 14.71 7.64
CA PRO A 207 -0.16 14.22 8.84
C PRO A 207 -1.68 14.46 8.74
N GLY A 208 -2.49 13.54 9.29
CA GLY A 208 -3.95 13.61 9.22
C GLY A 208 -4.59 13.22 7.89
N ALA A 209 -3.82 13.04 6.81
CA ALA A 209 -4.34 12.64 5.51
C ALA A 209 -5.10 11.30 5.56
N TRP A 210 -6.11 11.15 4.69
CA TRP A 210 -6.83 9.89 4.51
C TRP A 210 -6.19 9.03 3.42
N VAL A 211 -5.86 7.81 3.79
CA VAL A 211 -5.29 6.78 2.91
C VAL A 211 -6.32 5.68 2.68
N LEU A 212 -6.53 5.29 1.43
CA LEU A 212 -7.36 4.15 1.05
C LEU A 212 -6.47 3.01 0.55
N ASP A 213 -6.81 1.78 0.94
CA ASP A 213 -6.29 0.56 0.30
C ASP A 213 -7.49 -0.33 -0.11
N PRO A 214 -7.79 -0.42 -1.44
CA PRO A 214 -8.91 -1.21 -1.94
C PRO A 214 -8.65 -2.73 -1.96
N PHE A 215 -7.42 -3.16 -1.64
CA PHE A 215 -6.97 -4.55 -1.55
C PHE A 215 -6.15 -4.74 -0.28
N ALA A 216 -6.78 -4.47 0.87
CA ALA A 216 -6.09 -4.23 2.12
C ALA A 216 -5.28 -5.43 2.63
N GLY A 217 -5.70 -6.66 2.34
CA GLY A 217 -5.03 -7.87 2.81
C GLY A 217 -4.78 -7.82 4.31
N SER A 218 -3.51 -7.86 4.71
CA SER A 218 -3.09 -7.70 6.11
C SER A 218 -2.97 -6.24 6.57
N SER A 219 -3.44 -5.29 5.79
CA SER A 219 -3.46 -3.84 6.03
C SER A 219 -2.11 -3.21 6.42
N THR A 220 -1.02 -3.65 5.80
CA THR A 220 0.30 -3.03 6.05
C THR A 220 0.27 -1.53 5.74
N THR A 221 -0.50 -1.11 4.72
CA THR A 221 -0.76 0.29 4.38
C THR A 221 -1.38 1.04 5.56
N GLY A 222 -2.40 0.46 6.19
CA GLY A 222 -3.09 1.06 7.33
C GLY A 222 -2.24 1.15 8.58
N ILE A 223 -1.44 0.09 8.85
CA ILE A 223 -0.49 0.11 9.97
C ILE A 223 0.55 1.21 9.74
N ALA A 224 1.14 1.31 8.55
CA ALA A 224 2.10 2.36 8.23
C ALA A 224 1.47 3.76 8.31
N ALA A 225 0.21 3.92 7.85
CA ALA A 225 -0.54 5.17 7.95
C ALA A 225 -0.72 5.61 9.40
N ASN A 226 -1.19 4.72 10.28
CA ASN A 226 -1.41 5.04 11.68
C ASN A 226 -0.10 5.28 12.45
N LEU A 227 0.96 4.51 12.18
CA LEU A 227 2.29 4.78 12.75
C LEU A 227 2.81 6.18 12.41
N LEU A 228 2.34 6.77 11.33
CA LEU A 228 2.73 8.08 10.82
C LEU A 228 1.66 9.17 11.06
N GLY A 229 0.61 8.91 11.86
CA GLY A 229 -0.44 9.88 12.14
C GLY A 229 -1.36 10.20 10.94
N ARG A 230 -1.55 9.24 10.03
CA ARG A 230 -2.51 9.29 8.94
C ARG A 230 -3.70 8.39 9.26
N ARG A 231 -4.86 8.67 8.63
CA ARG A 231 -6.08 7.89 8.77
C ARG A 231 -6.19 6.88 7.63
N PHE A 232 -6.89 5.79 7.87
CA PHE A 232 -6.93 4.68 6.94
C PHE A 232 -8.34 4.10 6.75
N LEU A 233 -8.66 3.79 5.50
CA LEU A 233 -9.75 2.91 5.11
C LEU A 233 -9.20 1.75 4.29
N GLY A 234 -9.42 0.52 4.74
CA GLY A 234 -9.08 -0.71 4.01
C GLY A 234 -10.33 -1.46 3.59
N ILE A 235 -10.27 -2.05 2.39
CA ILE A 235 -11.33 -2.92 1.87
C ILE A 235 -10.70 -4.27 1.54
N ASP A 236 -11.35 -5.36 1.96
CA ASP A 236 -10.99 -6.70 1.56
C ASP A 236 -12.22 -7.61 1.48
N LYS A 237 -12.15 -8.66 0.65
CA LYS A 237 -13.20 -9.67 0.53
C LYS A 237 -13.07 -10.75 1.58
N GLU A 238 -11.82 -11.10 1.90
CA GLU A 238 -11.49 -12.24 2.75
C GLU A 238 -11.54 -11.87 4.23
N GLU A 239 -12.47 -12.49 4.92
CA GLU A 239 -12.73 -12.21 6.33
C GLU A 239 -11.52 -12.54 7.22
N GLU A 240 -10.78 -13.59 6.89
CA GLU A 240 -9.56 -13.97 7.61
C GLU A 240 -8.49 -12.86 7.60
N TYR A 241 -8.34 -12.16 6.46
CA TYR A 241 -7.40 -11.06 6.34
C TYR A 241 -7.88 -9.80 7.06
N LEU A 242 -9.18 -9.59 7.14
CA LEU A 242 -9.75 -8.51 7.95
C LEU A 242 -9.51 -8.73 9.44
N TYR A 243 -9.66 -9.97 9.96
CA TYR A 243 -9.29 -10.31 11.34
C TYR A 243 -7.79 -10.15 11.58
N LEU A 244 -6.94 -10.60 10.64
CA LEU A 244 -5.50 -10.37 10.72
C LEU A 244 -5.18 -8.87 10.79
N SER A 245 -5.83 -8.06 9.98
CA SER A 245 -5.68 -6.61 9.94
C SER A 245 -6.12 -5.95 11.25
N GLN A 246 -7.25 -6.38 11.80
CA GLN A 246 -7.74 -5.93 13.11
C GLN A 246 -6.72 -6.23 14.22
N ASN A 247 -6.22 -7.46 14.28
CA ASN A 247 -5.23 -7.87 15.28
C ASN A 247 -3.95 -7.05 15.19
N ARG A 248 -3.44 -6.82 13.98
CA ARG A 248 -2.28 -5.95 13.74
C ARG A 248 -2.52 -4.51 14.18
N ARG A 249 -3.74 -3.97 13.93
CA ARG A 249 -4.09 -2.63 14.41
C ARG A 249 -4.15 -2.56 15.93
N GLN A 250 -4.76 -3.56 16.58
CA GLN A 250 -4.81 -3.65 18.04
C GLN A 250 -3.41 -3.81 18.66
N GLU A 251 -2.50 -4.53 18.01
CA GLU A 251 -1.11 -4.67 18.47
C GLU A 251 -0.41 -3.32 18.65
N ILE A 252 -0.64 -2.37 17.73
CA ILE A 252 -0.05 -1.02 17.81
C ILE A 252 -0.82 -0.04 18.72
N GLU A 253 -1.92 -0.42 19.33
CA GLU A 253 -2.55 0.33 20.42
C GLU A 253 -1.69 0.32 21.68
N ASN A 254 -0.87 -0.72 21.84
CA ASN A 254 0.12 -0.76 22.90
C ASN A 254 1.27 0.21 22.60
N ILE A 255 1.47 1.21 23.47
CA ILE A 255 2.46 2.29 23.28
C ILE A 255 3.89 1.77 23.11
N LYS A 256 4.26 0.67 23.79
CA LYS A 256 5.59 0.06 23.66
C LYS A 256 5.77 -0.59 22.30
N THR A 257 4.73 -1.28 21.80
CA THR A 257 4.75 -1.88 20.46
C THR A 257 4.76 -0.81 19.38
N PHE A 258 3.95 0.24 19.53
CA PHE A 258 3.94 1.39 18.64
C PHE A 258 5.33 2.02 18.51
N ALA A 259 5.97 2.37 19.63
CA ALA A 259 7.32 2.92 19.64
C ALA A 259 8.36 1.96 19.05
N LYS A 260 8.26 0.66 19.38
CA LYS A 260 9.13 -0.39 18.81
C LYS A 260 9.03 -0.47 17.29
N TYR A 261 7.80 -0.38 16.73
CA TYR A 261 7.61 -0.44 15.28
C TYR A 261 8.21 0.80 14.61
N ARG A 262 7.94 1.99 15.14
CA ARG A 262 8.50 3.25 14.63
C ARG A 262 10.04 3.21 14.63
N GLY A 263 10.65 2.80 15.73
CA GLY A 263 12.11 2.71 15.85
C GLY A 263 12.78 1.68 14.93
N LYS A 264 12.05 0.64 14.50
CA LYS A 264 12.59 -0.36 13.55
C LYS A 264 12.53 0.07 12.08
N ILE A 265 11.71 1.07 11.74
CA ILE A 265 11.56 1.55 10.38
C ILE A 265 12.45 2.77 10.18
N LYS A 266 13.59 2.56 9.50
CA LYS A 266 14.64 3.59 9.32
C LYS A 266 14.09 4.95 8.89
N ASP A 267 13.18 5.00 7.92
CA ASP A 267 12.63 6.26 7.40
C ASP A 267 11.76 6.98 8.43
N ILE A 268 11.02 6.24 9.27
CA ILE A 268 10.22 6.81 10.37
C ILE A 268 11.14 7.36 11.46
N ALA A 269 12.08 6.54 11.93
CA ALA A 269 13.03 6.95 12.96
C ALA A 269 13.84 8.19 12.53
N PHE A 270 14.18 8.29 11.25
CA PHE A 270 14.85 9.45 10.70
C PHE A 270 13.94 10.69 10.66
N ALA A 271 12.70 10.55 10.23
CA ALA A 271 11.72 11.65 10.20
C ALA A 271 11.49 12.25 11.59
N GLU A 272 11.39 11.42 12.63
CA GLU A 272 11.23 11.86 14.03
C GLU A 272 12.38 12.70 14.55
N GLN A 273 13.61 12.35 14.17
CA GLN A 273 14.80 13.07 14.61
C GLN A 273 14.94 14.45 13.94
N THR A 274 14.25 14.67 12.83
CA THR A 274 14.41 15.87 12.01
C THR A 274 13.20 16.81 12.05
N ASP A 275 12.03 16.34 12.53
CA ASP A 275 10.86 17.19 12.73
C ASP A 275 10.96 17.94 14.06
N VAL A 276 11.57 19.11 13.99
CA VAL A 276 11.60 20.13 15.08
C VAL A 276 10.30 20.95 15.12
N ALA A 277 9.26 20.54 14.45
CA ALA A 277 7.95 21.17 14.55
C ALA A 277 6.85 20.11 14.46
N HIS A 278 6.30 19.70 15.60
CA HIS A 278 4.90 19.33 15.65
C HIS A 278 4.12 20.57 15.23
N PRO A 279 3.33 20.55 14.15
CA PRO A 279 2.32 21.57 13.99
C PRO A 279 1.41 21.47 15.21
N GLY A 280 1.11 22.59 15.86
CA GLY A 280 0.34 22.67 17.08
C GLY A 280 -0.95 21.88 17.04
N GLU A 281 -1.43 21.57 18.22
CA GLU A 281 -2.65 20.83 18.54
C GLU A 281 -3.97 21.49 18.03
N ASP A 282 -3.92 22.35 17.02
CA ASP A 282 -5.03 23.21 16.62
C ASP A 282 -5.31 23.17 15.11
N GLU A 283 -5.69 21.99 14.62
CA GLU A 283 -6.59 21.92 13.47
C GLU A 283 -7.59 20.79 13.72
N SER A 284 -8.83 21.19 13.94
CA SER A 284 -10.01 20.33 13.95
C SER A 284 -9.91 19.33 12.79
N TRP A 285 -9.80 18.05 13.11
CA TRP A 285 -9.76 16.92 12.18
C TRP A 285 -11.10 16.82 11.42
N GLY A 286 -11.35 17.80 10.55
CA GLY A 286 -12.61 17.97 9.88
C GLY A 286 -12.72 17.14 8.62
N TYR A 287 -13.10 15.91 8.73
CA TYR A 287 -13.86 15.07 7.79
C TYR A 287 -13.82 13.64 8.29
N GLU A 288 -14.90 13.22 8.92
CA GLU A 288 -15.10 11.81 9.29
C GLU A 288 -15.64 11.03 8.09
N LEU A 289 -15.39 9.72 8.07
CA LEU A 289 -16.04 8.83 7.12
C LEU A 289 -17.55 8.87 7.33
N PRO A 290 -18.37 8.85 6.27
CA PRO A 290 -19.82 9.05 6.34
C PRO A 290 -20.59 7.83 6.90
N PHE A 291 -19.92 6.85 7.53
CA PHE A 291 -20.50 5.62 8.07
C PHE A 291 -19.79 5.15 9.33
#